data_47e8b82a6c0ee95c06bf6c6d3bbc3205
#
_entry.id   47e8b82a6c0ee95c06bf6c6d3bbc3205
#
_cell.length_a   1.000
_cell.length_b   1.000
_cell.length_c   1.000
_cell.angle_alpha   90.00
_cell.angle_beta   90.00
_cell.angle_gamma   90.00
#
_symmetry.space_group_name_H-M   'P 1'
#
loop_
_entity.id
_entity.type
_entity.pdbx_description
1 polymer ?
#
loop_
_entity_poly.entity_id
_entity_poly.type
_entity_poly.pdbx_seq_one_letter_code
_entity_poly.pdbx_strand_id
1 'polypeptide(L)'
;GAPRPLSRLRAGRTDVFESPFYGGLLAEVAVLGDGDADLDVLITDANGNTICIDRSYSDKIYCSFTPAWDGYFYVAVVNQGRIRNSYYLLTN
;
A
#
# COMPACT_ATOMS: atom_id res chain seq x y z
N GLY A 1 -8.00 -11.01 3.06
CA GLY A 1 -7.34 -11.83 2.07
C GLY A 1 -6.00 -12.39 2.53
N ALA A 2 -5.45 -13.29 1.76
CA ALA A 2 -4.15 -13.85 2.06
C ALA A 2 -3.04 -12.80 1.85
N PRO A 3 -1.94 -12.86 2.62
CA PRO A 3 -0.79 -12.00 2.36
C PRO A 3 -0.18 -12.33 1.00
N ARG A 4 0.28 -11.31 0.32
CA ARG A 4 1.02 -11.46 -0.93
C ARG A 4 2.45 -11.95 -0.63
N PRO A 5 3.13 -12.56 -1.61
CA PRO A 5 4.55 -12.88 -1.46
C PRO A 5 5.38 -11.64 -1.14
N LEU A 6 6.56 -11.87 -0.57
CA LEU A 6 7.53 -10.80 -0.33
C LEU A 6 7.87 -10.10 -1.64
N SER A 7 7.70 -8.80 -1.66
CA SER A 7 8.06 -7.95 -2.80
C SER A 7 9.41 -7.29 -2.56
N ARG A 8 10.20 -7.16 -3.62
CA ARG A 8 11.48 -6.46 -3.60
C ARG A 8 11.39 -5.26 -4.51
N LEU A 9 11.66 -4.10 -3.96
CA LEU A 9 11.50 -2.84 -4.68
C LEU A 9 12.80 -2.05 -4.67
N ARG A 10 13.33 -1.79 -5.87
CA ARG A 10 14.55 -0.99 -6.02
C ARG A 10 14.32 0.45 -5.56
N ALA A 11 15.39 1.09 -5.14
CA ALA A 11 15.37 2.51 -4.79
C ALA A 11 14.80 3.34 -5.93
N GLY A 12 13.93 4.28 -5.60
CA GLY A 12 13.30 5.19 -6.56
C GLY A 12 12.20 4.57 -7.41
N ARG A 13 11.85 3.31 -7.19
CA ARG A 13 10.80 2.61 -7.96
C ARG A 13 9.48 2.57 -7.21
N THR A 14 8.43 2.28 -7.95
CA THR A 14 7.06 2.18 -7.44
C THR A 14 6.44 0.87 -7.91
N ASP A 15 5.84 0.14 -6.97
CA ASP A 15 4.94 -0.98 -7.27
C ASP A 15 3.51 -0.50 -7.13
N VAL A 16 2.62 -0.96 -8.02
CA VAL A 16 1.19 -0.66 -7.93
C VAL A 16 0.41 -1.97 -7.91
N PHE A 17 -0.45 -2.10 -6.92
CA PHE A 17 -1.32 -3.26 -6.75
C PHE A 17 -2.78 -2.83 -6.90
N GLU A 18 -3.54 -3.58 -7.69
CA GLU A 18 -4.99 -3.42 -7.77
C GLU A 18 -5.64 -4.37 -6.77
N SER A 19 -6.57 -3.87 -5.97
CA SER A 19 -7.24 -4.67 -4.96
C SER A 19 -8.72 -4.34 -4.90
N PRO A 20 -9.62 -5.34 -4.94
CA PRO A 20 -11.05 -5.09 -4.78
C PRO A 20 -11.38 -4.93 -3.29
N PHE A 21 -12.25 -3.97 -3.00
CA PHE A 21 -12.85 -3.82 -1.67
C PHE A 21 -14.35 -3.60 -1.82
N TYR A 22 -15.10 -3.93 -0.77
CA TYR A 22 -16.56 -3.90 -0.79
C TYR A 22 -17.11 -2.71 -0.02
N GLY A 23 -18.12 -2.10 -0.59
CA GLY A 23 -18.80 -0.96 0.04
C GLY A 23 -19.37 -1.32 1.41
N GLY A 24 -19.20 -0.44 2.37
CA GLY A 24 -19.68 -0.62 3.74
C GLY A 24 -18.86 -1.55 4.61
N LEU A 25 -17.85 -2.21 4.08
CA LEU A 25 -16.96 -3.10 4.84
C LEU A 25 -15.62 -2.43 5.08
N LEU A 26 -15.10 -2.54 6.30
CA LEU A 26 -13.80 -1.98 6.64
C LEU A 26 -12.70 -2.64 5.80
N ALA A 27 -12.00 -1.82 5.04
CA ALA A 27 -10.80 -2.23 4.31
C ALA A 27 -9.57 -1.91 5.15
N GLU A 28 -8.65 -2.86 5.22
CA GLU A 28 -7.41 -2.72 5.95
C GLU A 28 -6.24 -3.08 5.04
N VAL A 29 -5.26 -2.19 4.96
CA VAL A 29 -4.06 -2.37 4.15
C VAL A 29 -2.86 -2.11 5.03
N ALA A 30 -1.93 -3.06 5.05
CA ALA A 30 -0.68 -2.93 5.77
C ALA A 30 0.49 -3.16 4.83
N VAL A 31 1.52 -2.36 4.97
CA VAL A 31 2.80 -2.53 4.29
C VAL A 31 3.88 -2.66 5.34
N LEU A 32 4.59 -3.77 5.32
CA LEU A 32 5.63 -4.09 6.29
C LEU A 32 6.96 -4.22 5.56
N GLY A 33 7.79 -3.20 5.67
CA GLY A 33 9.13 -3.19 5.09
C GLY A 33 10.15 -3.92 5.96
N ASP A 34 11.38 -3.93 5.48
CA ASP A 34 12.47 -4.66 6.15
C ASP A 34 13.33 -3.78 7.07
N GLY A 35 12.96 -2.53 7.27
CA GLY A 35 13.66 -1.60 8.14
C GLY A 35 14.78 -0.82 7.46
N ASP A 36 15.07 -1.10 6.19
CA ASP A 36 16.26 -0.57 5.52
C ASP A 36 16.02 0.74 4.79
N ALA A 37 14.79 1.07 4.44
CA ALA A 37 14.52 2.22 3.59
C ALA A 37 13.16 2.84 3.86
N ASP A 38 13.02 4.06 3.38
CA ASP A 38 11.80 4.85 3.47
C ASP A 38 10.79 4.38 2.40
N LEU A 39 9.66 3.86 2.83
CA LEU A 39 8.55 3.49 1.97
C LEU A 39 7.41 4.49 2.13
N ASP A 40 6.91 5.01 1.02
CA ASP A 40 5.67 5.76 0.98
C ASP A 40 4.56 4.89 0.42
N VAL A 41 3.33 5.11 0.89
CA VAL A 41 2.15 4.41 0.40
C VAL A 41 1.09 5.41 0.01
N LEU A 42 0.50 5.22 -1.15
CA LEU A 42 -0.63 5.98 -1.65
C LEU A 42 -1.72 5.00 -2.06
N ILE A 43 -2.91 5.16 -1.49
CA ILE A 43 -4.09 4.40 -1.90
C ILE A 43 -5.07 5.33 -2.57
N THR A 44 -5.48 4.97 -3.78
CA THR A 44 -6.47 5.73 -4.56
C THR A 44 -7.64 4.83 -4.96
N ASP A 45 -8.78 5.45 -5.22
CA ASP A 45 -9.91 4.74 -5.83
C ASP A 45 -9.75 4.67 -7.36
N ALA A 46 -10.72 4.07 -8.03
CA ALA A 46 -10.69 3.91 -9.49
C ALA A 46 -10.77 5.25 -10.25
N ASN A 47 -11.23 6.31 -9.59
CA ASN A 47 -11.33 7.64 -10.18
C ASN A 47 -10.10 8.52 -9.87
N GLY A 48 -9.10 7.97 -9.21
CA GLY A 48 -7.88 8.69 -8.86
C GLY A 48 -7.97 9.52 -7.58
N ASN A 49 -9.07 9.40 -6.81
CA ASN A 49 -9.18 10.11 -5.53
C ASN A 49 -8.28 9.46 -4.49
N THR A 50 -7.53 10.28 -3.76
CA THR A 50 -6.68 9.80 -2.68
C THR A 50 -7.53 9.34 -1.50
N ILE A 51 -7.35 8.10 -1.09
CA ILE A 51 -8.03 7.48 0.05
C ILE A 51 -7.15 7.52 1.29
N CYS A 52 -5.87 7.18 1.11
CA CYS A 52 -4.88 7.19 2.19
C CYS A 52 -3.52 7.51 1.61
N ILE A 53 -2.74 8.28 2.34
CA ILE A 53 -1.36 8.56 1.95
C ILE A 53 -0.50 8.56 3.20
N ASP A 54 0.65 7.88 3.14
CA ASP A 54 1.64 7.89 4.20
C ASP A 54 3.02 8.15 3.58
N ARG A 55 3.60 9.27 3.96
CA ARG A 55 4.94 9.73 3.54
C ARG A 55 5.90 9.83 4.72
N SER A 56 5.59 9.17 5.84
CA SER A 56 6.49 9.13 6.98
C SER A 56 7.75 8.33 6.64
N TYR A 57 8.78 8.46 7.46
CA TYR A 57 10.00 7.65 7.30
C TYR A 57 9.84 6.22 7.81
N SER A 58 8.64 5.85 8.22
CA SER A 58 8.36 4.49 8.65
C SER A 58 8.32 3.55 7.46
N ASP A 59 8.75 2.31 7.66
CA ASP A 59 8.54 1.21 6.72
C ASP A 59 7.46 0.23 7.22
N LYS A 60 6.71 0.62 8.25
CA LYS A 60 5.53 -0.08 8.75
C LYS A 60 4.34 0.87 8.61
N ILE A 61 3.48 0.60 7.65
CA ILE A 61 2.40 1.48 7.26
C ILE A 61 1.09 0.73 7.36
N TYR A 62 0.08 1.39 7.91
CA TYR A 62 -1.25 0.85 8.04
C TYR A 62 -2.27 1.89 7.63
N CYS A 63 -3.17 1.51 6.71
CA CYS A 63 -4.31 2.31 6.32
C CYS A 63 -5.59 1.53 6.54
N SER A 64 -6.62 2.18 7.05
CA SER A 64 -7.96 1.61 7.10
C SER A 64 -8.97 2.62 6.59
N PHE A 65 -9.98 2.11 5.87
CA PHE A 65 -11.05 2.94 5.31
C PHE A 65 -12.27 2.07 5.02
N THR A 66 -13.43 2.72 4.92
CA THR A 66 -14.66 2.04 4.54
C THR A 66 -15.13 2.60 3.20
N PRO A 67 -15.05 1.82 2.11
CA PRO A 67 -15.50 2.28 0.81
C PRO A 67 -17.02 2.59 0.81
N ALA A 68 -17.41 3.57 0.03
CA ALA A 68 -18.83 3.89 -0.13
C ALA A 68 -19.57 2.89 -1.03
N TRP A 69 -18.84 2.22 -1.92
CA TRP A 69 -19.37 1.21 -2.86
C TRP A 69 -18.29 0.20 -3.19
N ASP A 70 -18.70 -0.91 -3.82
CA ASP A 70 -17.76 -1.92 -4.29
C ASP A 70 -16.91 -1.37 -5.43
N GLY A 71 -15.63 -1.71 -5.44
CA GLY A 71 -14.76 -1.28 -6.52
C GLY A 71 -13.33 -1.72 -6.35
N TYR A 72 -12.52 -1.36 -7.35
CA TYR A 72 -11.09 -1.57 -7.32
C TYR A 72 -10.39 -0.34 -6.78
N PHE A 73 -9.39 -0.60 -5.96
CA PHE A 73 -8.51 0.43 -5.39
C PHE A 73 -7.09 0.10 -5.77
N TYR A 74 -6.25 1.11 -5.82
CA TYR A 74 -4.86 0.97 -6.21
C TYR A 74 -3.98 1.34 -5.03
N VAL A 75 -3.06 0.43 -4.70
CA VAL A 75 -2.08 0.64 -3.64
C VAL A 75 -0.73 0.82 -4.31
N ALA A 76 -0.18 2.02 -4.25
CA ALA A 76 1.14 2.33 -4.75
C ALA A 76 2.13 2.33 -3.58
N VAL A 77 3.19 1.54 -3.70
CA VAL A 77 4.28 1.49 -2.73
C VAL A 77 5.51 2.06 -3.41
N VAL A 78 6.05 3.13 -2.86
CA VAL A 78 7.18 3.87 -3.43
C VAL A 78 8.37 3.73 -2.52
N ASN A 79 9.50 3.30 -3.06
CA ASN A 79 10.75 3.27 -2.31
C ASN A 79 11.47 4.60 -2.49
N GLN A 80 11.37 5.47 -1.48
CA GLN A 80 12.03 6.76 -1.46
C GLN A 80 13.45 6.68 -0.91
N GLY A 81 13.88 5.52 -0.47
CA GLY A 81 15.21 5.30 0.05
C GLY A 81 16.26 5.20 -1.04
N ARG A 82 17.49 4.93 -0.64
CA ARG A 82 18.65 4.83 -1.54
C ARG A 82 19.06 3.39 -1.83
N ILE A 83 18.42 2.43 -1.16
CA ILE A 83 18.72 1.01 -1.31
C ILE A 83 17.42 0.25 -1.57
N ARG A 84 17.55 -0.98 -2.05
CA ARG A 84 16.42 -1.89 -2.23
C ARG A 84 15.75 -2.14 -0.89
N ASN A 85 14.41 -2.18 -0.91
CA ASN A 85 13.60 -2.56 0.25
C ASN A 85 12.77 -3.78 -0.12
N SER A 86 12.64 -4.69 0.84
CA SER A 86 11.71 -5.81 0.74
C SER A 86 10.53 -5.54 1.67
N TYR A 87 9.32 -5.86 1.23
CA TYR A 87 8.14 -5.60 2.04
C TYR A 87 7.06 -6.65 1.79
N TYR A 88 6.16 -6.77 2.76
CA TYR A 88 4.91 -7.50 2.62
C TYR A 88 3.76 -6.53 2.49
N LEU A 89 2.86 -6.80 1.54
CA LEU A 89 1.58 -6.13 1.43
C LEU A 89 0.49 -7.07 1.93
N LEU A 90 -0.28 -6.61 2.90
CA LEU A 90 -1.34 -7.36 3.54
C LEU A 90 -2.66 -6.62 3.35
N THR A 91 -3.67 -7.30 2.86
CA THR A 91 -5.04 -6.77 2.74
C THR A 91 -6.02 -7.75 3.35
N ASN A 92 -7.14 -7.25 3.86
CA ASN A 92 -8.21 -8.13 4.33
C ASN A 92 -9.20 -8.53 3.25
#